data_75ea9c442b416a09d807130c71ca4a43
#
_entry.id   75ea9c442b416a09d807130c71ca4a43
#
_cell.length_a   1.000
_cell.length_b   1.000
_cell.length_c   1.000
_cell.angle_alpha   90.00
_cell.angle_beta   90.00
_cell.angle_gamma   90.00
#
_symmetry.space_group_name_H-M   'P 1'
#
loop_
_entity.id
_entity.type
_entity.pdbx_description
1 polymer ?
#
loop_
_entity_poly.entity_id
_entity_poly.type
_entity_poly.pdbx_seq_one_letter_code
_entity_poly.pdbx_strand_id
1 'polypeptide(L)'
;TTHSEVSAASVAVPTVSHLEVARALMKAGVDVLIEKPLTTSLAEADELVATAARTKRVAQAGHLERFNPAVRATLPLITQPMFFEIHRLSVFTPRSLDVDVVLDLMIHDLDVVLSFVNSPLRDIRAVGLPILSDKVDIANVRLEFESGCVANLTASRVSTERVRKLRFFQPKQYISLDYGRQDVIVFSV
;
A
#
# COMPACT_ATOMS: atom_id res chain seq x y z
N THR A 1 10.65 -29.18 -7.02
CA THR A 1 10.66 -29.71 -5.66
C THR A 1 9.28 -30.24 -5.34
N THR A 2 9.18 -31.56 -5.27
CA THR A 2 7.95 -32.27 -4.97
C THR A 2 7.74 -32.35 -3.47
N HIS A 3 7.33 -31.26 -2.83
CA HIS A 3 6.75 -31.30 -1.50
C HIS A 3 5.24 -31.33 -1.66
N SER A 4 4.65 -32.50 -1.69
CA SER A 4 3.22 -32.76 -1.87
C SER A 4 2.34 -32.22 -0.71
N GLU A 5 2.96 -31.67 0.34
CA GLU A 5 2.28 -31.19 1.54
C GLU A 5 2.17 -29.66 1.64
N VAL A 6 2.80 -28.89 0.72
CA VAL A 6 2.75 -27.43 0.75
C VAL A 6 1.47 -26.95 0.10
N SER A 7 0.58 -26.34 0.88
CA SER A 7 -0.71 -25.80 0.41
C SER A 7 -0.66 -24.28 0.19
N ALA A 8 0.26 -23.57 0.83
CA ALA A 8 0.43 -22.12 0.69
C ALA A 8 1.91 -21.71 0.81
N ALA A 9 2.28 -20.60 0.16
CA ALA A 9 3.64 -20.07 0.17
C ALA A 9 3.66 -18.53 0.15
N SER A 10 4.63 -17.93 0.84
CA SER A 10 4.98 -16.51 0.69
C SER A 10 6.01 -16.32 -0.40
N VAL A 11 5.73 -15.39 -1.32
CA VAL A 11 6.62 -14.99 -2.42
C VAL A 11 7.26 -13.67 -2.05
N ALA A 12 8.51 -13.74 -1.55
CA ALA A 12 9.30 -12.61 -1.08
C ALA A 12 10.63 -12.47 -1.86
N VAL A 13 10.62 -12.87 -3.11
CA VAL A 13 11.71 -12.68 -4.06
C VAL A 13 11.75 -11.22 -4.55
N PRO A 14 12.78 -10.78 -5.33
CA PRO A 14 12.73 -9.48 -5.99
C PRO A 14 11.49 -9.33 -6.87
N THR A 15 10.92 -8.12 -6.94
CA THR A 15 9.65 -7.83 -7.62
C THR A 15 9.60 -8.35 -9.07
N VAL A 16 10.72 -8.24 -9.79
CA VAL A 16 10.83 -8.73 -11.17
C VAL A 16 10.58 -10.24 -11.33
N SER A 17 10.68 -11.00 -10.25
CA SER A 17 10.46 -12.46 -10.23
C SER A 17 9.08 -12.85 -9.65
N HIS A 18 8.28 -11.89 -9.17
CA HIS A 18 7.00 -12.18 -8.53
C HIS A 18 6.05 -12.94 -9.45
N LEU A 19 5.86 -12.46 -10.69
CA LEU A 19 4.98 -13.10 -11.66
C LEU A 19 5.37 -14.55 -11.93
N GLU A 20 6.65 -14.79 -12.24
CA GLU A 20 7.13 -16.13 -12.61
C GLU A 20 6.95 -17.13 -11.47
N VAL A 21 7.40 -16.75 -10.26
CA VAL A 21 7.37 -17.62 -9.07
C VAL A 21 5.93 -17.88 -8.63
N ALA A 22 5.11 -16.83 -8.50
CA ALA A 22 3.72 -16.98 -8.07
C ALA A 22 2.91 -17.81 -9.07
N ARG A 23 3.10 -17.58 -10.38
CA ARG A 23 2.44 -18.34 -11.43
C ARG A 23 2.81 -19.83 -11.38
N ALA A 24 4.08 -20.15 -11.16
CA ALA A 24 4.54 -21.55 -11.02
C ALA A 24 3.90 -22.23 -9.80
N LEU A 25 3.86 -21.56 -8.65
CA LEU A 25 3.25 -22.07 -7.43
C LEU A 25 1.74 -22.30 -7.60
N MET A 26 1.00 -21.33 -8.14
CA MET A 26 -0.43 -21.47 -8.38
C MET A 26 -0.77 -22.60 -9.35
N LYS A 27 0.04 -22.79 -10.41
CA LYS A 27 -0.09 -23.92 -11.34
C LYS A 27 0.18 -25.27 -10.66
N ALA A 28 1.03 -25.29 -9.63
CA ALA A 28 1.30 -26.47 -8.81
C ALA A 28 0.25 -26.70 -7.70
N GLY A 29 -0.82 -25.89 -7.66
CA GLY A 29 -1.90 -26.05 -6.68
C GLY A 29 -1.64 -25.38 -5.33
N VAL A 30 -0.69 -24.44 -5.23
CA VAL A 30 -0.28 -23.74 -4.01
C VAL A 30 -0.90 -22.34 -3.98
N ASP A 31 -1.52 -21.96 -2.88
CA ASP A 31 -1.98 -20.60 -2.62
C ASP A 31 -0.79 -19.67 -2.33
N VAL A 32 -0.87 -18.39 -2.69
CA VAL A 32 0.27 -17.49 -2.59
C VAL A 32 -0.06 -16.17 -1.89
N LEU A 33 0.84 -15.75 -0.99
CA LEU A 33 0.95 -14.39 -0.49
C LEU A 33 2.16 -13.74 -1.19
N ILE A 34 1.92 -12.70 -1.98
CA ILE A 34 2.96 -12.05 -2.80
C ILE A 34 3.29 -10.70 -2.17
N GLU A 35 4.57 -10.46 -1.88
CA GLU A 35 5.03 -9.18 -1.33
C GLU A 35 4.75 -8.00 -2.26
N LYS A 36 4.67 -6.82 -1.67
CA LYS A 36 4.52 -5.55 -2.41
C LYS A 36 5.88 -5.09 -3.02
N PRO A 37 5.86 -4.38 -4.13
CA PRO A 37 4.73 -4.21 -5.04
C PRO A 37 4.37 -5.55 -5.71
N LEU A 38 3.10 -5.74 -6.05
CA LEU A 38 2.62 -7.03 -6.57
C LEU A 38 3.41 -7.50 -7.79
N THR A 39 3.67 -6.58 -8.72
CA THR A 39 4.41 -6.79 -9.97
C THR A 39 5.10 -5.50 -10.41
N THR A 40 5.86 -5.56 -11.50
CA THR A 40 6.53 -4.39 -12.11
C THR A 40 5.62 -3.63 -13.07
N SER A 41 4.52 -4.25 -13.55
CA SER A 41 3.58 -3.64 -14.50
C SER A 41 2.15 -4.11 -14.27
N LEU A 42 1.17 -3.33 -14.77
CA LEU A 42 -0.24 -3.71 -14.73
C LEU A 42 -0.52 -4.98 -15.54
N ALA A 43 0.12 -5.16 -16.69
CA ALA A 43 -0.04 -6.37 -17.51
C ALA A 43 0.37 -7.64 -16.74
N GLU A 44 1.45 -7.59 -15.98
CA GLU A 44 1.87 -8.70 -15.11
C GLU A 44 0.87 -8.94 -13.97
N ALA A 45 0.32 -7.88 -13.37
CA ALA A 45 -0.71 -7.99 -12.35
C ALA A 45 -1.98 -8.67 -12.89
N ASP A 46 -2.44 -8.26 -14.08
CA ASP A 46 -3.58 -8.86 -14.77
C ASP A 46 -3.35 -10.35 -15.05
N GLU A 47 -2.12 -10.72 -15.45
CA GLU A 47 -1.76 -12.13 -15.65
C GLU A 47 -1.81 -12.93 -14.34
N LEU A 48 -1.38 -12.37 -13.22
CA LEU A 48 -1.49 -13.01 -11.90
C LEU A 48 -2.95 -13.23 -11.51
N VAL A 49 -3.80 -12.19 -11.65
CA VAL A 49 -5.24 -12.28 -11.36
C VAL A 49 -5.90 -13.36 -12.23
N ALA A 50 -5.63 -13.33 -13.54
CA ALA A 50 -6.16 -14.34 -14.46
C ALA A 50 -5.65 -15.76 -14.13
N THR A 51 -4.41 -15.90 -13.67
CA THR A 51 -3.86 -17.19 -13.28
C THR A 51 -4.51 -17.70 -12.00
N ALA A 52 -4.69 -16.86 -10.99
CA ALA A 52 -5.38 -17.22 -9.75
C ALA A 52 -6.81 -17.72 -10.04
N ALA A 53 -7.56 -16.99 -10.88
CA ALA A 53 -8.90 -17.39 -11.30
C ALA A 53 -8.91 -18.74 -12.03
N ARG A 54 -8.02 -18.93 -12.99
CA ARG A 54 -7.93 -20.16 -13.82
C ARG A 54 -7.51 -21.38 -12.98
N THR A 55 -6.59 -21.21 -12.05
CA THR A 55 -6.11 -22.31 -11.18
C THR A 55 -6.98 -22.51 -9.95
N LYS A 56 -7.94 -21.61 -9.69
CA LYS A 56 -8.77 -21.59 -8.48
C LYS A 56 -7.93 -21.55 -7.20
N ARG A 57 -6.84 -20.76 -7.23
CA ARG A 57 -5.96 -20.56 -6.07
C ARG A 57 -6.16 -19.17 -5.49
N VAL A 58 -5.89 -19.04 -4.19
CA VAL A 58 -5.85 -17.75 -3.52
C VAL A 58 -4.53 -17.09 -3.85
N ALA A 59 -4.61 -15.85 -4.37
CA ALA A 59 -3.46 -14.96 -4.52
C ALA A 59 -3.74 -13.67 -3.77
N GLN A 60 -2.96 -13.40 -2.74
CA GLN A 60 -3.11 -12.21 -1.89
C GLN A 60 -1.87 -11.32 -2.03
N ALA A 61 -2.08 -10.03 -2.27
CA ALA A 61 -1.00 -9.04 -2.21
C ALA A 61 -0.64 -8.73 -0.76
N GLY A 62 0.65 -8.58 -0.48
CA GLY A 62 1.23 -8.34 0.85
C GLY A 62 1.05 -6.91 1.36
N HIS A 63 -0.15 -6.34 1.28
CA HIS A 63 -0.48 -5.04 1.86
C HIS A 63 -0.68 -5.14 3.38
N LEU A 64 0.42 -5.37 4.10
CA LEU A 64 0.40 -5.68 5.52
C LEU A 64 -0.10 -4.55 6.42
N GLU A 65 -0.03 -3.29 5.97
CA GLU A 65 -0.51 -2.14 6.74
C GLU A 65 -2.02 -2.19 7.01
N ARG A 66 -2.81 -2.88 6.19
CA ARG A 66 -4.25 -3.14 6.49
C ARG A 66 -4.45 -3.89 7.79
N PHE A 67 -3.47 -4.68 8.23
CA PHE A 67 -3.51 -5.49 9.44
C PHE A 67 -2.85 -4.81 10.64
N ASN A 68 -2.29 -3.62 10.45
CA ASN A 68 -1.74 -2.81 11.54
C ASN A 68 -2.82 -2.56 12.60
N PRO A 69 -2.54 -2.78 13.90
CA PRO A 69 -3.53 -2.59 14.96
C PRO A 69 -4.21 -1.23 14.93
N ALA A 70 -3.48 -0.14 14.64
CA ALA A 70 -4.05 1.20 14.52
C ALA A 70 -5.05 1.30 13.36
N VAL A 71 -4.74 0.71 12.19
CA VAL A 71 -5.65 0.68 11.04
C VAL A 71 -6.91 -0.12 11.38
N ARG A 72 -6.75 -1.30 11.96
CA ARG A 72 -7.89 -2.14 12.36
C ARG A 72 -8.78 -1.49 13.40
N ALA A 73 -8.19 -0.81 14.40
CA ALA A 73 -8.95 -0.07 15.41
C ALA A 73 -9.70 1.13 14.81
N THR A 74 -9.22 1.69 13.71
CA THR A 74 -9.85 2.83 13.03
C THR A 74 -11.04 2.44 12.16
N LEU A 75 -11.03 1.25 11.57
CA LEU A 75 -12.09 0.81 10.64
C LEU A 75 -13.53 1.01 11.17
N PRO A 76 -13.88 0.62 12.42
CA PRO A 76 -15.23 0.82 12.96
C PRO A 76 -15.58 2.28 13.28
N LEU A 77 -14.59 3.17 13.25
CA LEU A 77 -14.79 4.61 13.54
C LEU A 77 -15.08 5.43 12.27
N ILE A 78 -14.87 4.82 11.10
CA ILE A 78 -15.06 5.50 9.81
C ILE A 78 -16.55 5.65 9.53
N THR A 79 -16.96 6.91 9.30
CA THR A 79 -18.35 7.24 8.91
C THR A 79 -18.38 7.89 7.53
N GLN A 80 -17.93 9.12 7.43
CA GLN A 80 -17.90 9.91 6.21
C GLN A 80 -16.57 10.67 6.11
N PRO A 81 -15.46 10.01 5.74
CA PRO A 81 -14.18 10.69 5.63
C PRO A 81 -14.25 11.78 4.56
N MET A 82 -13.74 12.97 4.91
CA MET A 82 -13.79 14.16 4.07
C MET A 82 -12.42 14.58 3.59
N PHE A 83 -11.40 14.44 4.45
CA PHE A 83 -10.07 14.91 4.14
C PHE A 83 -9.01 14.09 4.85
N PHE A 84 -7.97 13.66 4.12
CA PHE A 84 -6.81 12.96 4.64
C PHE A 84 -5.53 13.76 4.47
N GLU A 85 -4.67 13.71 5.48
CA GLU A 85 -3.27 14.14 5.43
C GLU A 85 -2.36 13.00 5.85
N ILE A 86 -1.43 12.60 4.98
CA ILE A 86 -0.61 11.42 5.20
C ILE A 86 0.86 11.75 4.94
N HIS A 87 1.70 11.36 5.89
CA HIS A 87 3.14 11.51 5.79
C HIS A 87 3.83 10.18 6.07
N ARG A 88 4.57 9.69 5.06
CA ARG A 88 5.45 8.54 5.19
C ARG A 88 6.87 8.95 4.82
N LEU A 89 7.63 9.32 5.84
CA LEU A 89 8.99 9.81 5.70
C LEU A 89 9.97 8.77 6.24
N SER A 90 11.08 8.59 5.54
CA SER A 90 12.16 7.68 5.93
C SER A 90 13.50 8.34 5.73
N VAL A 91 14.45 7.96 6.57
CA VAL A 91 15.86 8.31 6.40
C VAL A 91 16.38 7.55 5.17
N PHE A 92 17.23 8.21 4.39
CA PHE A 92 17.84 7.60 3.21
C PHE A 92 18.67 6.36 3.60
N THR A 93 18.44 5.28 2.88
CA THR A 93 19.22 4.06 2.96
C THR A 93 19.55 3.57 1.55
N PRO A 94 20.71 2.96 1.28
CA PRO A 94 21.06 2.44 -0.04
C PRO A 94 20.25 1.20 -0.45
N ARG A 95 19.17 0.89 0.24
CA ARG A 95 18.26 -0.23 -0.06
C ARG A 95 17.05 0.26 -0.85
N SER A 96 16.46 -0.61 -1.65
CA SER A 96 15.24 -0.33 -2.42
C SER A 96 15.36 0.87 -3.37
N LEU A 97 16.55 1.05 -3.98
CA LEU A 97 16.77 2.08 -5.00
C LEU A 97 16.37 1.61 -6.42
N ASP A 98 15.92 0.38 -6.54
CA ASP A 98 15.41 -0.23 -7.76
C ASP A 98 14.01 0.25 -8.13
N VAL A 99 13.23 0.76 -7.15
CA VAL A 99 11.87 1.26 -7.33
C VAL A 99 11.71 2.70 -6.86
N ASP A 100 10.68 3.39 -7.36
CA ASP A 100 10.28 4.72 -6.93
C ASP A 100 9.70 4.70 -5.51
N VAL A 101 9.80 5.83 -4.80
CA VAL A 101 9.24 6.00 -3.45
C VAL A 101 7.73 5.74 -3.39
N VAL A 102 7.03 5.89 -4.50
CA VAL A 102 5.59 5.57 -4.59
C VAL A 102 5.36 4.08 -4.38
N LEU A 103 6.08 3.23 -5.12
CA LEU A 103 5.98 1.77 -5.03
C LEU A 103 6.67 1.19 -3.79
N ASP A 104 7.67 1.90 -3.23
CA ASP A 104 8.32 1.45 -2.01
C ASP A 104 7.55 1.84 -0.74
N LEU A 105 7.17 3.10 -0.61
CA LEU A 105 6.59 3.67 0.60
C LEU A 105 5.11 4.05 0.47
N MET A 106 4.74 4.87 -0.52
CA MET A 106 3.39 5.44 -0.61
C MET A 106 2.31 4.38 -0.86
N ILE A 107 2.65 3.28 -1.49
CA ILE A 107 1.72 2.18 -1.80
C ILE A 107 0.97 1.66 -0.57
N HIS A 108 1.59 1.69 0.59
CA HIS A 108 0.96 1.28 1.84
C HIS A 108 -0.17 2.23 2.26
N ASP A 109 0.06 3.54 2.10
CA ASP A 109 -0.92 4.56 2.46
C ASP A 109 -2.03 4.67 1.41
N LEU A 110 -1.69 4.49 0.13
CA LEU A 110 -2.67 4.38 -0.95
C LEU A 110 -3.65 3.24 -0.67
N ASP A 111 -3.13 2.07 -0.31
CA ASP A 111 -3.95 0.90 0.00
C ASP A 111 -4.90 1.15 1.19
N VAL A 112 -4.41 1.78 2.26
CA VAL A 112 -5.23 2.12 3.44
C VAL A 112 -6.30 3.15 3.08
N VAL A 113 -5.95 4.24 2.38
CA VAL A 113 -6.91 5.28 1.97
C VAL A 113 -8.01 4.68 1.10
N LEU A 114 -7.65 3.89 0.08
CA LEU A 114 -8.62 3.23 -0.79
C LEU A 114 -9.53 2.26 -0.05
N SER A 115 -9.06 1.69 1.07
CA SER A 115 -9.89 0.84 1.93
C SER A 115 -10.83 1.63 2.86
N PHE A 116 -10.48 2.89 3.18
CA PHE A 116 -11.26 3.78 4.05
C PHE A 116 -12.30 4.59 3.29
N VAL A 117 -12.03 4.93 2.02
CA VAL A 117 -12.90 5.73 1.17
C VAL A 117 -13.67 4.84 0.22
N ASN A 118 -14.94 4.62 0.53
CA ASN A 118 -15.83 3.82 -0.33
C ASN A 118 -16.42 4.69 -1.46
N SER A 119 -15.56 5.16 -2.36
CA SER A 119 -15.95 6.01 -3.49
C SER A 119 -14.92 5.89 -4.62
N PRO A 120 -15.34 5.95 -5.90
CA PRO A 120 -14.40 6.00 -7.02
C PRO A 120 -13.50 7.24 -6.99
N LEU A 121 -12.30 7.10 -7.54
CA LEU A 121 -11.41 8.23 -7.81
C LEU A 121 -11.97 9.09 -8.95
N ARG A 122 -11.95 10.42 -8.76
CA ARG A 122 -12.34 11.42 -9.75
C ARG A 122 -11.14 12.07 -10.43
N ASP A 123 -10.10 12.40 -9.64
CA ASP A 123 -8.90 13.09 -10.15
C ASP A 123 -7.67 12.70 -9.34
N ILE A 124 -6.50 12.72 -9.99
CA ILE A 124 -5.20 12.46 -9.39
C ILE A 124 -4.24 13.53 -9.85
N ARG A 125 -3.63 14.25 -8.90
CA ARG A 125 -2.54 15.19 -9.13
C ARG A 125 -1.31 14.73 -8.39
N ALA A 126 -0.21 14.54 -9.10
CA ALA A 126 1.01 14.00 -8.52
C ALA A 126 2.24 14.76 -9.00
N VAL A 127 3.21 14.89 -8.11
CA VAL A 127 4.55 15.35 -8.42
C VAL A 127 5.55 14.44 -7.75
N GLY A 128 6.64 14.11 -8.43
CA GLY A 128 7.73 13.31 -7.92
C GLY A 128 9.08 13.86 -8.37
N LEU A 129 10.06 13.82 -7.48
CA LEU A 129 11.39 14.37 -7.72
C LEU A 129 12.48 13.39 -7.34
N PRO A 130 13.49 13.17 -8.22
CA PRO A 130 14.74 12.51 -7.85
C PRO A 130 15.61 13.53 -7.09
N ILE A 131 16.14 13.16 -5.93
CA ILE A 131 16.97 14.03 -5.06
C ILE A 131 18.36 13.44 -4.85
N LEU A 132 18.44 12.17 -4.43
CA LEU A 132 19.69 11.46 -4.11
C LEU A 132 19.92 10.23 -5.00
N SER A 133 18.92 9.82 -5.78
CA SER A 133 19.01 8.68 -6.69
C SER A 133 18.44 9.04 -8.07
N ASP A 134 18.57 8.13 -9.04
CA ASP A 134 17.97 8.27 -10.37
C ASP A 134 16.47 7.95 -10.40
N LYS A 135 15.90 7.58 -9.26
CA LYS A 135 14.48 7.28 -9.06
C LYS A 135 13.80 8.43 -8.31
N VAL A 136 12.48 8.44 -8.31
CA VAL A 136 11.72 9.39 -7.49
C VAL A 136 11.96 9.10 -6.01
N ASP A 137 12.58 10.05 -5.29
CA ASP A 137 12.93 9.96 -3.88
C ASP A 137 11.92 10.64 -2.96
N ILE A 138 11.19 11.62 -3.48
CA ILE A 138 10.07 12.28 -2.82
C ILE A 138 8.91 12.40 -3.78
N ALA A 139 7.71 12.10 -3.30
CA ALA A 139 6.47 12.27 -4.06
C ALA A 139 5.38 12.89 -3.20
N ASN A 140 4.59 13.78 -3.81
CA ASN A 140 3.36 14.30 -3.25
C ASN A 140 2.22 13.99 -4.20
N VAL A 141 1.13 13.45 -3.66
CA VAL A 141 -0.06 13.05 -4.42
C VAL A 141 -1.30 13.59 -3.75
N ARG A 142 -2.17 14.18 -4.56
CA ARG A 142 -3.52 14.56 -4.18
C ARG A 142 -4.50 13.67 -4.93
N LEU A 143 -5.34 12.96 -4.19
CA LEU A 143 -6.45 12.17 -4.70
C LEU A 143 -7.76 12.91 -4.42
N GLU A 144 -8.64 12.96 -5.41
CA GLU A 144 -10.01 13.45 -5.25
C GLU A 144 -10.99 12.33 -5.60
N PHE A 145 -11.96 12.11 -4.71
CA PHE A 145 -12.98 11.08 -4.88
C PHE A 145 -14.32 11.68 -5.31
N GLU A 146 -15.16 10.89 -5.96
CA GLU A 146 -16.50 11.33 -6.36
C GLU A 146 -17.38 11.74 -5.18
N SER A 147 -17.16 11.15 -4.00
CA SER A 147 -17.79 11.54 -2.73
C SER A 147 -17.44 12.95 -2.26
N GLY A 148 -16.48 13.62 -2.89
CA GLY A 148 -15.90 14.89 -2.45
C GLY A 148 -14.77 14.72 -1.43
N CYS A 149 -14.48 13.50 -0.97
CA CYS A 149 -13.31 13.25 -0.13
C CYS A 149 -12.01 13.55 -0.87
N VAL A 150 -11.04 14.10 -0.16
CA VAL A 150 -9.71 14.43 -0.67
C VAL A 150 -8.65 13.77 0.20
N ALA A 151 -7.60 13.22 -0.42
CA ALA A 151 -6.43 12.72 0.29
C ALA A 151 -5.14 13.33 -0.25
N ASN A 152 -4.35 13.92 0.64
CA ASN A 152 -3.00 14.40 0.35
C ASN A 152 -1.99 13.44 0.97
N LEU A 153 -1.13 12.87 0.13
CA LEU A 153 -0.11 11.91 0.54
C LEU A 153 1.28 12.47 0.21
N THR A 154 2.17 12.42 1.18
CA THR A 154 3.60 12.73 0.97
C THR A 154 4.42 11.53 1.39
N ALA A 155 5.22 11.00 0.48
CA ALA A 155 6.22 9.99 0.76
C ALA A 155 7.62 10.50 0.42
N SER A 156 8.57 10.27 1.32
CA SER A 156 9.96 10.65 1.12
C SER A 156 10.90 9.60 1.73
N ARG A 157 11.95 9.26 1.01
CA ARG A 157 13.06 8.46 1.52
C ARG A 157 14.33 9.27 1.77
N VAL A 158 14.21 10.62 1.72
CA VAL A 158 15.31 11.57 1.91
C VAL A 158 15.03 12.54 3.07
N SER A 159 14.53 12.01 4.17
CA SER A 159 14.17 12.77 5.37
C SER A 159 15.17 12.55 6.49
N THR A 160 15.21 13.46 7.47
CA THR A 160 16.07 13.36 8.66
C THR A 160 15.47 12.45 9.74
N GLU A 161 14.18 12.18 9.66
CA GLU A 161 13.44 11.37 10.64
C GLU A 161 12.50 10.38 9.95
N ARG A 162 12.07 9.39 10.72
CA ARG A 162 11.06 8.43 10.28
C ARG A 162 9.70 8.85 10.79
N VAL A 163 8.78 9.17 9.86
CA VAL A 163 7.38 9.48 10.17
C VAL A 163 6.47 8.52 9.41
N ARG A 164 5.47 7.99 10.09
CA ARG A 164 4.45 7.11 9.50
C ARG A 164 3.11 7.46 10.12
N LYS A 165 2.50 8.53 9.62
CA LYS A 165 1.27 9.09 10.19
C LYS A 165 0.21 9.30 9.13
N LEU A 166 -1.01 8.92 9.49
CA LEU A 166 -2.22 9.21 8.75
C LEU A 166 -3.18 9.93 9.68
N ARG A 167 -3.74 11.04 9.23
CA ARG A 167 -4.82 11.73 9.93
C ARG A 167 -5.93 12.04 8.95
N PHE A 168 -7.15 11.98 9.43
CA PHE A 168 -8.30 12.33 8.63
C PHE A 168 -9.40 13.01 9.44
N PHE A 169 -10.24 13.70 8.69
CA PHE A 169 -11.34 14.50 9.21
C PHE A 169 -12.65 13.95 8.65
N GLN A 170 -13.64 13.82 9.53
CA GLN A 170 -15.02 13.50 9.21
C GLN A 170 -15.95 14.34 10.09
N PRO A 171 -17.28 14.41 9.83
CA PRO A 171 -18.15 15.28 10.60
C PRO A 171 -17.98 15.08 12.11
N LYS A 172 -17.66 16.19 12.80
CA LYS A 172 -17.47 16.25 14.27
C LYS A 172 -16.29 15.41 14.82
N GLN A 173 -15.42 14.91 13.96
CA GLN A 173 -14.28 14.08 14.39
C GLN A 173 -13.00 14.39 13.63
N TYR A 174 -11.90 14.38 14.38
CA TYR A 174 -10.54 14.29 13.89
C TYR A 174 -9.93 12.98 14.39
N ILE A 175 -9.36 12.19 13.50
CA ILE A 175 -8.75 10.90 13.81
C ILE A 175 -7.30 10.91 13.29
N SER A 176 -6.38 10.53 14.17
CA SER A 176 -4.95 10.46 13.87
C SER A 176 -4.38 9.11 14.24
N LEU A 177 -3.73 8.46 13.26
CA LEU A 177 -3.05 7.18 13.41
C LEU A 177 -1.53 7.39 13.35
N ASP A 178 -0.80 6.71 14.22
CA ASP A 178 0.64 6.51 14.09
C ASP A 178 0.92 5.02 13.87
N TYR A 179 1.33 4.67 12.66
CA TYR A 179 1.58 3.26 12.29
C TYR A 179 2.75 2.64 13.06
N GLY A 180 3.77 3.46 13.39
CA GLY A 180 4.95 2.98 14.11
C GLY A 180 4.67 2.71 15.57
N ARG A 181 3.88 3.55 16.20
CA ARG A 181 3.44 3.41 17.59
C ARG A 181 2.23 2.51 17.74
N GLN A 182 1.52 2.26 16.63
CA GLN A 182 0.28 1.49 16.59
C GLN A 182 -0.81 2.08 17.48
N ASP A 183 -0.89 3.41 17.56
CA ASP A 183 -1.87 4.14 18.34
C ASP A 183 -2.84 4.94 17.46
N VAL A 184 -3.99 5.25 18.03
CA VAL A 184 -5.06 6.06 17.42
C VAL A 184 -5.54 7.09 18.42
N ILE A 185 -5.59 8.34 18.00
CA ILE A 185 -6.16 9.44 18.77
C ILE A 185 -7.43 9.90 18.06
N VAL A 186 -8.52 10.03 18.82
CA VAL A 186 -9.81 10.50 18.32
C VAL A 186 -10.20 11.73 19.11
N PHE A 187 -10.47 12.82 18.41
CA PHE A 187 -11.11 14.02 18.96
C PHE A 187 -12.52 14.11 18.41
N SER A 188 -13.50 14.18 19.28
CA SER A 188 -14.91 14.33 18.92
C SER A 188 -15.48 15.61 19.54
N VAL A 189 -16.38 16.30 18.83
CA VAL A 189 -17.10 17.51 19.27
C VAL A 189 -18.59 17.23 19.32
#